data_1dcfd0de83f8c01cfe28d66b234f349d
#
_entry.id   1dcfd0de83f8c01cfe28d66b234f349d
#
_cell.length_a   1.000
_cell.length_b   1.000
_cell.length_c   1.000
_cell.angle_alpha   90.00
_cell.angle_beta   90.00
_cell.angle_gamma   90.00
#
_symmetry.space_group_name_H-M   'P 1'
#
loop_
_entity.id
_entity.type
_entity.pdbx_description
1 polymer ?
#
loop_
_entity_poly.entity_id
_entity_poly.type
_entity_poly.pdbx_seq_one_letter_code
_entity_poly.pdbx_strand_id
1 'polypeptide(L)' 'MATVDELLHRITLDPGKRGGKPCIRGMRITVYDVLGWLAAGMSQQEILNDYPELEPADIQACLAFAAGREQRMVRIVA' A
#
# COMPACT_ATOMS: atom_id res chain seq x y z
N MET A 1 -1.29 -15.03 11.09
CA MET A 1 -1.46 -14.31 9.82
C MET A 1 -2.32 -13.06 10.06
N ALA A 2 -1.92 -11.93 9.53
CA ALA A 2 -2.65 -10.69 9.76
C ALA A 2 -3.96 -10.67 8.97
N THR A 3 -5.01 -10.14 9.60
CA THR A 3 -6.29 -9.91 8.92
C THR A 3 -6.17 -8.68 8.02
N VAL A 4 -7.14 -8.52 7.10
CA VAL A 4 -7.19 -7.33 6.25
C VAL A 4 -7.28 -6.06 7.11
N ASP A 5 -8.08 -6.08 8.17
CA ASP A 5 -8.20 -4.92 9.06
C ASP A 5 -6.87 -4.57 9.71
N GLU A 6 -6.12 -5.58 10.19
CA GLU A 6 -4.81 -5.34 10.79
C GLU A 6 -3.83 -4.78 9.75
N LEU A 7 -3.86 -5.30 8.53
CA LEU A 7 -3.01 -4.79 7.45
C LEU A 7 -3.32 -3.33 7.16
N LEU A 8 -4.62 -2.98 7.07
CA LEU A 8 -5.02 -1.62 6.75
C LEU A 8 -4.63 -0.61 7.83
N HIS A 9 -4.40 -1.04 9.07
CA HIS A 9 -3.89 -0.16 10.12
C HIS A 9 -2.48 0.35 9.82
N ARG A 10 -1.76 -0.29 8.90
CA ARG A 10 -0.44 0.18 8.48
C ARG A 10 -0.52 1.35 7.50
N ILE A 11 -1.71 1.68 7.02
CA ILE A 11 -1.90 2.78 6.07
C ILE A 11 -2.35 4.00 6.85
N THR A 12 -1.64 5.11 6.68
CA THR A 12 -1.90 6.36 7.40
C THR A 12 -2.26 7.47 6.41
N LEU A 13 -3.12 8.38 6.86
CA LEU A 13 -3.52 9.54 6.09
C LEU A 13 -3.12 10.78 6.88
N ASP A 14 -2.24 11.59 6.30
CA ASP A 14 -1.78 12.82 6.91
C ASP A 14 -1.84 13.91 5.84
N PRO A 15 -2.73 14.91 5.99
CA PRO A 15 -2.89 15.96 4.98
C PRO A 15 -1.59 16.72 4.70
N GLY A 16 -0.68 16.77 5.65
CA GLY A 16 0.59 17.46 5.48
C GLY A 16 1.70 16.62 4.87
N LYS A 17 1.42 15.37 4.53
CA LYS A 17 2.43 14.44 4.04
C LYS A 17 2.05 13.91 2.67
N ARG A 18 2.96 14.08 1.69
CA ARG A 18 2.78 13.61 0.32
C ARG A 18 1.45 14.04 -0.28
N GLY A 19 0.98 15.27 0.06
CA GLY A 19 -0.25 15.82 -0.47
C GLY A 19 -1.51 15.10 0.03
N GLY A 20 -1.45 14.48 1.19
CA GLY A 20 -2.60 13.77 1.76
C GLY A 20 -2.80 12.37 1.22
N LYS A 21 -1.88 11.86 0.41
CA LYS A 21 -1.98 10.50 -0.14
C LYS A 21 -1.79 9.47 0.96
N PRO A 22 -2.42 8.29 0.85
CA PRO A 22 -2.21 7.23 1.83
C PRO A 22 -0.75 6.78 1.84
N CYS A 23 -0.16 6.80 3.05
CA CYS A 23 1.24 6.46 3.26
C CYS A 23 1.35 5.23 4.15
N ILE A 24 2.54 4.65 4.21
CA ILE A 24 2.81 3.46 5.00
C ILE A 24 3.40 3.87 6.34
N ARG A 25 2.69 3.56 7.43
CA ARG A 25 3.14 3.77 8.82
C ARG A 25 3.75 5.15 9.07
N GLY A 26 3.13 6.20 8.53
CA GLY A 26 3.61 7.57 8.71
C GLY A 26 4.86 7.92 7.94
N MET A 27 5.37 7.03 7.11
CA MET A 27 6.53 7.31 6.27
C MET A 27 6.12 8.13 5.04
N ARG A 28 7.11 8.58 4.28
CA ARG A 28 6.85 9.31 3.04
C ARG A 28 6.68 8.39 1.83
N ILE A 29 6.67 7.09 2.04
CA ILE A 29 6.39 6.11 1.00
C ILE A 29 4.88 5.92 0.95
N THR A 30 4.28 6.16 -0.23
CA THR A 30 2.84 6.02 -0.38
C THR A 30 2.46 4.62 -0.83
N VAL A 31 1.18 4.28 -0.64
CA VAL A 31 0.63 3.04 -1.19
C VAL A 31 0.84 3.01 -2.71
N TYR A 32 0.63 4.13 -3.38
CA TYR A 32 0.75 4.19 -4.84
C TYR A 32 2.19 4.06 -5.31
N ASP A 33 3.17 4.49 -4.50
CA ASP A 33 4.58 4.24 -4.81
C ASP A 33 4.84 2.73 -4.90
N VAL A 34 4.41 1.99 -3.89
CA VAL A 34 4.60 0.54 -3.83
C VAL A 34 3.87 -0.16 -4.98
N LEU A 35 2.62 0.21 -5.21
CA LEU A 35 1.85 -0.38 -6.30
C LEU A 35 2.49 -0.10 -7.65
N GLY A 36 3.03 1.10 -7.83
CA GLY A 36 3.75 1.47 -9.06
C GLY A 36 4.98 0.63 -9.28
N TRP A 37 5.75 0.36 -8.23
CA TRP A 37 6.94 -0.48 -8.35
C TRP A 37 6.57 -1.91 -8.73
N LEU A 38 5.52 -2.45 -8.12
CA LEU A 38 5.03 -3.78 -8.48
C LEU A 38 4.54 -3.81 -9.93
N ALA A 39 3.81 -2.79 -10.34
CA ALA A 39 3.32 -2.68 -11.72
C ALA A 39 4.46 -2.59 -12.72
N ALA A 40 5.58 -1.98 -12.33
CA ALA A 40 6.77 -1.87 -13.18
C ALA A 40 7.58 -3.15 -13.24
N GLY A 41 7.18 -4.20 -12.51
CA GLY A 41 7.82 -5.50 -12.56
C GLY A 41 8.78 -5.80 -11.42
N MET A 42 8.89 -4.92 -10.42
CA MET A 42 9.72 -5.23 -9.26
C MET A 42 9.07 -6.33 -8.44
N SER A 43 9.88 -7.28 -7.97
CA SER A 43 9.41 -8.29 -7.02
C SER A 43 9.31 -7.67 -5.63
N GLN A 44 8.56 -8.34 -4.75
CA GLN A 44 8.48 -7.90 -3.35
C GLN A 44 9.86 -7.88 -2.72
N GLN A 45 10.68 -8.90 -3.01
CA GLN A 45 12.03 -8.98 -2.45
C GLN A 45 12.89 -7.79 -2.91
N GLU A 46 12.78 -7.40 -4.17
CA GLU A 46 13.52 -6.25 -4.68
C GLU A 46 13.10 -4.96 -3.99
N ILE A 47 11.81 -4.79 -3.78
CA ILE A 47 11.28 -3.61 -3.07
C ILE A 47 11.84 -3.57 -1.64
N LEU A 48 11.81 -4.70 -0.94
CA LEU A 48 12.30 -4.76 0.43
C LEU A 48 13.81 -4.54 0.52
N ASN A 49 14.57 -4.96 -0.50
CA ASN A 49 16.01 -4.72 -0.56
C ASN A 49 16.31 -3.24 -0.78
N ASP A 50 15.54 -2.58 -1.66
CA ASP A 50 15.76 -1.16 -1.98
C ASP A 50 15.25 -0.23 -0.88
N TYR A 51 14.22 -0.64 -0.16
CA TYR A 51 13.58 0.16 0.89
C TYR A 51 13.52 -0.66 2.17
N PRO A 52 14.65 -0.77 2.88
CA PRO A 52 14.76 -1.67 4.04
C PRO A 52 13.88 -1.26 5.23
N GLU A 53 13.34 -0.04 5.24
CA GLU A 53 12.39 0.37 6.26
C GLU A 53 11.01 -0.28 6.08
N LEU A 54 10.74 -0.87 4.90
CA LEU A 54 9.50 -1.57 4.64
C LEU A 54 9.57 -3.01 5.14
N GLU A 55 8.43 -3.51 5.58
CA GLU A 55 8.25 -4.90 5.99
C GLU A 55 7.37 -5.62 4.98
N PRO A 56 7.45 -6.96 4.90
CA PRO A 56 6.56 -7.70 3.98
C PRO A 56 5.08 -7.39 4.19
N ALA A 57 4.65 -7.20 5.44
CA ALA A 57 3.26 -6.87 5.75
C ALA A 57 2.86 -5.50 5.21
N ASP A 58 3.81 -4.59 5.00
CA ASP A 58 3.53 -3.28 4.39
C ASP A 58 3.11 -3.44 2.94
N ILE A 59 3.75 -4.34 2.20
CA ILE A 59 3.38 -4.62 0.81
C ILE A 59 2.01 -5.26 0.77
N GLN A 60 1.75 -6.21 1.68
CA GLN A 60 0.43 -6.83 1.78
C GLN A 60 -0.65 -5.79 2.09
N ALA A 61 -0.34 -4.81 2.95
CA ALA A 61 -1.27 -3.73 3.26
C ALA A 61 -1.62 -2.90 2.03
N CYS A 62 -0.63 -2.62 1.19
CA CYS A 62 -0.85 -1.88 -0.05
C CYS A 62 -1.78 -2.65 -0.99
N LEU A 63 -1.55 -3.95 -1.10
CA LEU A 63 -2.40 -4.81 -1.95
C LEU A 63 -3.83 -4.88 -1.41
N ALA A 64 -3.98 -4.99 -0.10
CA ALA A 64 -5.31 -5.01 0.54
C ALA A 64 -6.05 -3.69 0.30
N PHE A 65 -5.33 -2.57 0.39
CA PHE A 65 -5.91 -1.25 0.13
C PHE A 65 -6.40 -1.16 -1.32
N ALA A 66 -5.59 -1.59 -2.26
CA ALA A 66 -5.94 -1.56 -3.69
C ALA A 66 -7.13 -2.48 -3.99
N ALA A 67 -7.13 -3.67 -3.41
CA ALA A 67 -8.22 -4.64 -3.62
C ALA A 67 -9.56 -4.09 -3.15
N GLY A 68 -9.58 -3.37 -2.02
CA GLY A 68 -10.79 -2.77 -1.51
C GLY A 68 -11.36 -1.71 -2.46
N ARG A 69 -10.49 -0.90 -3.06
CA ARG A 69 -10.92 0.12 -4.01
C ARG A 69 -11.44 -0.50 -5.30
N GLU A 70 -10.77 -1.52 -5.77
CA GLU A 70 -11.18 -2.23 -6.98
C GLU A 70 -12.55 -2.85 -6.85
N GLN A 71 -12.84 -3.46 -5.70
CA GLN A 71 -14.14 -4.06 -5.43
C GLN A 71 -15.25 -3.01 -5.49
N ARG A 72 -15.00 -1.81 -4.99
CA ARG A 72 -15.97 -0.72 -5.08
C ARG A 72 -16.25 -0.34 -6.53
N MET A 73 -15.21 -0.24 -7.34
CA MET A 73 -15.36 0.10 -8.75
C MET A 73 -16.20 -0.93 -9.51
N VAL A 74 -15.95 -2.21 -9.25
CA VAL A 74 -16.71 -3.29 -9.89
C VAL A 74 -18.19 -3.20 -9.52
N ARG A 75 -18.50 -2.89 -8.27
CA ARG A 75 -19.90 -2.74 -7.84
C ARG A 75 -20.60 -1.59 -8.55
N ILE A 76 -19.89 -0.49 -8.77
CA ILE A 76 -20.48 0.67 -9.44
C ILE A 76 -20.77 0.35 -10.90
N VAL A 77 -19.89 -0.37 -11.55
CA VAL A 77 -20.02 -0.72 -12.95
C VAL A 77 -21.03 -1.83 -13.18
N ALA A 78 -21.10 -2.77 -12.27
CA ALA A 78 -22.02 -3.89 -12.38
C ALA A 78 -23.43 -3.49 -12.06
#